data_8b72a7dfa563bce1fef950775e36965e
#
_entry.id   8b72a7dfa563bce1fef950775e36965e
#
_cell.length_a   1.000
_cell.length_b   1.000
_cell.length_c   1.000
_cell.angle_alpha   90.00
_cell.angle_beta   90.00
_cell.angle_gamma   90.00
#
_symmetry.space_group_name_H-M   'P 1'
#
loop_
_entity.id
_entity.type
_entity.pdbx_description
1 polymer ?
#
loop_
_entity_poly.entity_id
_entity_poly.type
_entity_poly.pdbx_seq_one_letter_code
_entity_poly.pdbx_strand_id
1 'polypeptide(L)'
;MAHPPGMIIRPYKTSDLPALHVINQAGVPGVGDETEATLGKWLSLHDARVATHEDGTLLGFINLILPGDMRYESANLRWLENWGDDFIYVDRIAIAEAGRGQGIGAALYEDAFRAYAGKTPWITCEVNLRPPNPGSLRFHGRLGFEEIGRRSYADDMKEVVYLARQLT
;
A
#
# COMPACT_ATOMS: atom_id res chain seq x y z
N MET A 1 9.73 -16.01 -3.03
CA MET A 1 10.81 -15.00 -2.93
C MET A 1 11.33 -14.99 -1.49
N ALA A 2 12.65 -15.06 -1.31
CA ALA A 2 13.24 -15.02 0.01
C ALA A 2 13.17 -13.60 0.59
N HIS A 3 12.89 -13.48 1.88
CA HIS A 3 12.98 -12.21 2.59
C HIS A 3 14.43 -11.74 2.66
N PRO A 4 14.68 -10.43 2.63
CA PRO A 4 16.03 -9.90 2.93
C PRO A 4 16.51 -10.43 4.29
N PRO A 5 17.80 -10.74 4.42
CA PRO A 5 18.34 -11.25 5.69
C PRO A 5 18.06 -10.27 6.84
N GLY A 6 17.64 -10.79 7.99
CA GLY A 6 17.37 -10.00 9.19
C GLY A 6 16.12 -9.15 9.15
N MET A 7 15.25 -9.32 8.15
CA MET A 7 14.00 -8.56 8.05
C MET A 7 12.85 -9.31 8.73
N ILE A 8 12.04 -8.56 9.48
CA ILE A 8 10.85 -9.05 10.17
C ILE A 8 9.67 -8.24 9.68
N ILE A 9 8.53 -8.92 9.42
CA ILE A 9 7.24 -8.26 9.15
C ILE A 9 6.32 -8.56 10.32
N ARG A 10 5.72 -7.51 10.87
CA ARG A 10 4.84 -7.59 12.03
C ARG A 10 3.71 -6.56 11.96
N PRO A 11 2.66 -6.71 12.80
CA PRO A 11 1.64 -5.68 12.90
C PRO A 11 2.19 -4.33 13.38
N TYR A 12 1.54 -3.26 12.93
CA TYR A 12 1.82 -1.89 13.36
C TYR A 12 1.60 -1.74 14.86
N LYS A 13 2.45 -0.91 15.49
CA LYS A 13 2.29 -0.44 16.87
C LYS A 13 2.27 1.07 16.88
N THR A 14 1.57 1.68 17.83
CA THR A 14 1.51 3.14 17.94
C THR A 14 2.89 3.79 18.07
N SER A 15 3.84 3.10 18.71
CA SER A 15 5.23 3.59 18.85
C SER A 15 5.97 3.68 17.51
N ASP A 16 5.48 3.02 16.45
CA ASP A 16 6.09 3.10 15.12
C ASP A 16 5.76 4.41 14.40
N LEU A 17 4.69 5.10 14.81
CA LEU A 17 4.09 6.18 14.03
C LEU A 17 5.05 7.31 13.65
N PRO A 18 5.89 7.85 14.54
CA PRO A 18 6.78 8.95 14.14
C PRO A 18 7.70 8.58 12.98
N ALA A 19 8.31 7.41 13.02
CA ALA A 19 9.20 6.93 11.95
C ALA A 19 8.42 6.61 10.68
N LEU A 20 7.23 6.02 10.78
CA LEU A 20 6.39 5.72 9.62
C LEU A 20 5.89 6.99 8.94
N HIS A 21 5.61 8.04 9.70
CA HIS A 21 5.24 9.32 9.12
C HIS A 21 6.38 9.91 8.27
N VAL A 22 7.61 9.84 8.76
CA VAL A 22 8.78 10.26 7.97
C VAL A 22 8.86 9.46 6.68
N ILE A 23 8.69 8.14 6.75
CA ILE A 23 8.72 7.26 5.57
C ILE A 23 7.60 7.63 4.59
N ASN A 24 6.37 7.87 5.09
CA ASN A 24 5.24 8.28 4.26
C ASN A 24 5.54 9.58 3.51
N GLN A 25 6.01 10.60 4.22
CA GLN A 25 6.23 11.92 3.65
C GLN A 25 7.36 11.91 2.60
N ALA A 26 8.36 11.05 2.76
CA ALA A 26 9.41 10.86 1.75
C ALA A 26 8.88 10.21 0.47
N GLY A 27 7.73 9.54 0.52
CA GLY A 27 7.08 8.91 -0.64
C GLY A 27 6.09 9.79 -1.39
N VAL A 28 5.76 10.96 -0.87
CA VAL A 28 4.85 11.92 -1.54
C VAL A 28 5.50 12.42 -2.84
N PRO A 29 4.78 12.50 -3.98
CA PRO A 29 3.34 12.30 -4.20
C PRO A 29 2.91 10.86 -4.54
N GLY A 30 3.82 9.89 -4.56
CA GLY A 30 3.49 8.49 -4.83
C GLY A 30 2.51 7.91 -3.81
N VAL A 31 2.62 8.33 -2.54
CA VAL A 31 1.61 8.13 -1.50
C VAL A 31 1.03 9.48 -1.12
N GLY A 32 -0.16 9.48 -0.52
CA GLY A 32 -0.82 10.70 -0.08
C GLY A 32 -0.05 11.40 1.05
N ASP A 33 -0.03 12.73 0.98
CA ASP A 33 0.49 13.59 2.04
C ASP A 33 -0.44 13.50 3.26
N GLU A 34 0.11 13.21 4.43
CA GLU A 34 -0.68 13.04 5.65
C GLU A 34 -0.01 13.73 6.84
N THR A 35 -0.83 14.26 7.75
CA THR A 35 -0.33 14.61 9.09
C THR A 35 -0.03 13.32 9.85
N GLU A 36 0.85 13.41 10.85
CA GLU A 36 1.15 12.25 11.70
C GLU A 36 -0.11 11.72 12.37
N ALA A 37 -0.96 12.61 12.90
CA ALA A 37 -2.20 12.22 13.58
C ALA A 37 -3.17 11.50 12.63
N THR A 38 -3.34 11.98 11.41
CA THR A 38 -4.22 11.36 10.41
C THR A 38 -3.69 10.01 9.97
N LEU A 39 -2.38 9.91 9.71
CA LEU A 39 -1.76 8.62 9.38
C LEU A 39 -1.98 7.60 10.50
N GLY A 40 -1.73 8.01 11.75
CA GLY A 40 -1.94 7.14 12.91
C GLY A 40 -3.37 6.64 13.04
N LYS A 41 -4.35 7.51 12.75
CA LYS A 41 -5.75 7.12 12.75
C LYS A 41 -6.01 5.99 11.75
N TRP A 42 -5.54 6.15 10.51
CA TRP A 42 -5.77 5.14 9.48
C TRP A 42 -5.03 3.83 9.75
N LEU A 43 -3.78 3.90 10.23
CA LEU A 43 -3.02 2.70 10.55
C LEU A 43 -3.63 1.93 11.74
N SER A 44 -4.24 2.63 12.69
CA SER A 44 -4.89 2.00 13.85
C SER A 44 -6.24 1.38 13.50
N LEU A 45 -6.95 1.90 12.49
CA LEU A 45 -8.28 1.41 12.10
C LEU A 45 -8.21 0.21 11.15
N HIS A 46 -7.09 0.00 10.48
CA HIS A 46 -6.96 -0.97 9.39
C HIS A 46 -5.87 -1.99 9.69
N ASP A 47 -5.63 -2.92 8.76
CA ASP A 47 -4.58 -3.92 8.89
C ASP A 47 -3.27 -3.32 8.37
N ALA A 48 -2.56 -2.63 9.26
CA ALA A 48 -1.26 -2.04 8.95
C ALA A 48 -0.15 -2.99 9.40
N ARG A 49 0.83 -3.20 8.53
CA ARG A 49 1.97 -4.08 8.77
C ARG A 49 3.26 -3.36 8.46
N VAL A 50 4.28 -3.60 9.27
CA VAL A 50 5.58 -2.95 9.14
C VAL A 50 6.67 -3.97 8.88
N ALA A 51 7.67 -3.55 8.12
CA ALA A 51 8.91 -4.29 7.91
C ALA A 51 10.02 -3.61 8.74
N THR A 52 10.75 -4.41 9.50
CA THR A 52 11.86 -3.91 10.33
C THR A 52 13.09 -4.78 10.13
N HIS A 53 14.26 -4.23 10.46
CA HIS A 53 15.42 -5.04 10.79
C HIS A 53 15.24 -5.72 12.15
N GLU A 54 16.09 -6.69 12.46
CA GLU A 54 16.10 -7.36 13.76
C GLU A 54 16.32 -6.40 14.91
N ASP A 55 17.07 -5.30 14.68
CA ASP A 55 17.33 -4.27 15.69
C ASP A 55 16.13 -3.31 15.90
N GLY A 56 15.05 -3.50 15.15
CA GLY A 56 13.85 -2.67 15.26
C GLY A 56 13.80 -1.47 14.32
N THR A 57 14.85 -1.23 13.51
CA THR A 57 14.84 -0.13 12.52
C THR A 57 13.73 -0.35 11.51
N LEU A 58 12.84 0.64 11.36
CA LEU A 58 11.72 0.56 10.43
C LEU A 58 12.19 0.76 8.99
N LEU A 59 11.77 -0.15 8.11
CA LEU A 59 12.17 -0.19 6.70
C LEU A 59 11.03 0.18 5.75
N GLY A 60 9.79 0.03 6.19
CA GLY A 60 8.63 0.31 5.37
C GLY A 60 7.34 -0.20 6.01
N PHE A 61 6.22 0.10 5.36
CA PHE A 61 4.92 -0.36 5.83
C PHE A 61 3.91 -0.48 4.69
N ILE A 62 2.85 -1.23 4.93
CA ILE A 62 1.70 -1.38 4.06
C ILE A 62 0.43 -1.22 4.90
N ASN A 63 -0.58 -0.53 4.37
CA ASN A 63 -1.87 -0.39 5.03
C ASN A 63 -2.94 -1.05 4.16
N LEU A 64 -3.67 -2.01 4.73
CA LEU A 64 -4.63 -2.85 4.04
C LEU A 64 -6.04 -2.57 4.57
N ILE A 65 -6.98 -2.29 3.67
CA ILE A 65 -8.34 -1.87 4.01
C ILE A 65 -9.36 -2.77 3.33
N LEU A 66 -10.32 -3.30 4.09
CA LEU A 66 -11.46 -4.03 3.53
C LEU A 66 -12.48 -3.06 2.93
N PRO A 67 -13.20 -3.45 1.87
CA PRO A 67 -14.24 -2.60 1.29
C PRO A 67 -15.37 -2.34 2.29
N GLY A 68 -16.08 -1.22 2.10
CA GLY A 68 -17.25 -0.87 2.90
C GLY A 68 -16.97 0.00 4.12
N ASP A 69 -15.71 0.32 4.43
CA ASP A 69 -15.39 1.19 5.55
C ASP A 69 -15.67 2.66 5.19
N MET A 70 -16.82 3.16 5.62
CA MET A 70 -17.25 4.52 5.34
C MET A 70 -16.53 5.58 6.18
N ARG A 71 -15.77 5.17 7.19
CA ARG A 71 -14.93 6.08 7.98
C ARG A 71 -13.73 6.58 7.17
N TYR A 72 -13.32 5.81 6.16
CA TYR A 72 -12.22 6.16 5.28
C TYR A 72 -12.76 6.79 3.99
N GLU A 73 -12.67 8.12 3.91
CA GLU A 73 -13.12 8.86 2.73
C GLU A 73 -12.05 8.78 1.64
N SER A 74 -12.26 7.88 0.68
CA SER A 74 -11.34 7.64 -0.42
C SER A 74 -12.10 7.45 -1.72
N ALA A 75 -11.94 8.37 -2.66
CA ALA A 75 -12.51 8.23 -3.99
C ALA A 75 -11.99 6.97 -4.69
N ASN A 76 -10.74 6.60 -4.45
CA ASN A 76 -10.14 5.40 -5.02
C ASN A 76 -10.81 4.13 -4.47
N LEU A 77 -11.01 4.05 -3.16
CA LEU A 77 -11.70 2.90 -2.56
C LEU A 77 -13.15 2.81 -3.06
N ARG A 78 -13.86 3.95 -3.15
CA ARG A 78 -15.24 3.97 -3.69
C ARG A 78 -15.28 3.49 -5.15
N TRP A 79 -14.29 3.89 -5.97
CA TRP A 79 -14.21 3.40 -7.34
C TRP A 79 -14.06 1.88 -7.38
N LEU A 80 -13.17 1.33 -6.56
CA LEU A 80 -12.92 -0.10 -6.48
C LEU A 80 -14.15 -0.88 -5.98
N GLU A 81 -14.92 -0.30 -5.05
CA GLU A 81 -16.16 -0.90 -4.55
C GLU A 81 -17.24 -1.00 -5.64
N ASN A 82 -17.20 -0.12 -6.64
CA ASN A 82 -18.06 -0.22 -7.82
C ASN A 82 -17.57 -1.25 -8.83
N TRP A 83 -16.26 -1.56 -8.82
CA TRP A 83 -15.68 -2.60 -9.66
C TRP A 83 -15.95 -4.00 -9.10
N GLY A 84 -15.88 -4.18 -7.80
CA GLY A 84 -16.09 -5.44 -7.13
C GLY A 84 -16.40 -5.26 -5.65
N ASP A 85 -16.90 -6.32 -5.01
CA ASP A 85 -17.33 -6.27 -3.61
C ASP A 85 -16.49 -7.13 -2.65
N ASP A 86 -15.55 -7.91 -3.18
CA ASP A 86 -14.73 -8.82 -2.39
C ASP A 86 -13.25 -8.70 -2.77
N PHE A 87 -12.55 -7.82 -2.09
CA PHE A 87 -11.13 -7.58 -2.29
C PHE A 87 -10.50 -7.02 -1.00
N ILE A 88 -9.17 -7.07 -0.95
CA ILE A 88 -8.40 -6.27 0.03
C ILE A 88 -7.72 -5.12 -0.73
N TYR A 89 -7.86 -3.91 -0.23
CA TYR A 89 -7.32 -2.70 -0.85
C TYR A 89 -6.03 -2.28 -0.17
N VAL A 90 -4.97 -2.10 -0.98
CA VAL A 90 -3.73 -1.48 -0.51
C VAL A 90 -3.90 0.04 -0.59
N ASP A 91 -4.21 0.66 0.54
CA ASP A 91 -4.32 2.11 0.64
C ASP A 91 -2.99 2.77 0.32
N ARG A 92 -1.91 2.25 0.91
CA ARG A 92 -0.56 2.73 0.67
C ARG A 92 0.48 1.69 1.03
N ILE A 93 1.62 1.78 0.35
CA ILE A 93 2.84 1.08 0.67
C ILE A 93 3.99 2.09 0.52
N ALA A 94 4.85 2.18 1.51
CA ALA A 94 5.97 3.10 1.49
C ALA A 94 7.20 2.44 2.09
N ILE A 95 8.36 2.67 1.45
CA ILE A 95 9.63 2.07 1.82
C ILE A 95 10.59 3.19 2.22
N ALA A 96 11.30 3.03 3.33
CA ALA A 96 12.33 3.96 3.77
C ALA A 96 13.37 4.12 2.65
N GLU A 97 13.86 5.33 2.46
CA GLU A 97 14.83 5.64 1.39
C GLU A 97 16.05 4.71 1.47
N ALA A 98 16.58 4.50 2.67
CA ALA A 98 17.73 3.60 2.89
C ALA A 98 17.42 2.14 2.61
N GLY A 99 16.13 1.76 2.56
CA GLY A 99 15.69 0.38 2.29
C GLY A 99 15.34 0.10 0.84
N ARG A 100 15.36 1.11 -0.04
CA ARG A 100 14.98 0.93 -1.44
C ARG A 100 15.95 0.01 -2.18
N GLY A 101 15.39 -0.80 -3.11
CA GLY A 101 16.20 -1.74 -3.88
C GLY A 101 16.59 -3.02 -3.14
N GLN A 102 16.06 -3.24 -1.93
CA GLN A 102 16.39 -4.40 -1.09
C GLN A 102 15.28 -5.45 -1.01
N GLY A 103 14.23 -5.33 -1.82
CA GLY A 103 13.13 -6.28 -1.85
C GLY A 103 12.11 -6.13 -0.72
N ILE A 104 12.12 -5.02 0.00
CA ILE A 104 11.22 -4.79 1.14
C ILE A 104 9.77 -4.66 0.69
N GLY A 105 9.52 -3.93 -0.39
CA GLY A 105 8.17 -3.80 -0.94
C GLY A 105 7.59 -5.13 -1.38
N ALA A 106 8.39 -5.93 -2.08
CA ALA A 106 7.99 -7.28 -2.50
C ALA A 106 7.68 -8.17 -1.28
N ALA A 107 8.47 -8.08 -0.23
CA ALA A 107 8.26 -8.87 0.99
C ALA A 107 6.96 -8.46 1.72
N LEU A 108 6.67 -7.17 1.80
CA LEU A 108 5.41 -6.67 2.36
C LEU A 108 4.20 -7.18 1.55
N TYR A 109 4.29 -7.16 0.23
CA TYR A 109 3.23 -7.71 -0.62
C TYR A 109 3.08 -9.22 -0.46
N GLU A 110 4.19 -9.97 -0.43
CA GLU A 110 4.13 -11.42 -0.24
C GLU A 110 3.46 -11.79 1.09
N ASP A 111 3.76 -11.05 2.14
CA ASP A 111 3.10 -11.21 3.45
C ASP A 111 1.59 -10.94 3.34
N ALA A 112 1.20 -9.87 2.64
CA ALA A 112 -0.21 -9.55 2.41
C ALA A 112 -0.91 -10.61 1.57
N PHE A 113 -0.27 -11.12 0.52
CA PHE A 113 -0.82 -12.20 -0.30
C PHE A 113 -1.10 -13.44 0.55
N ARG A 114 -0.16 -13.85 1.39
CA ARG A 114 -0.35 -15.01 2.27
C ARG A 114 -1.47 -14.78 3.29
N ALA A 115 -1.55 -13.57 3.82
CA ALA A 115 -2.55 -13.24 4.85
C ALA A 115 -3.99 -13.29 4.31
N TYR A 116 -4.17 -12.96 3.05
CA TYR A 116 -5.52 -12.83 2.46
C TYR A 116 -5.87 -13.94 1.46
N ALA A 117 -4.94 -14.80 1.08
CA ALA A 117 -5.22 -15.97 0.27
C ALA A 117 -6.28 -16.84 0.96
N GLY A 118 -7.33 -17.21 0.21
CA GLY A 118 -8.45 -17.97 0.76
C GLY A 118 -9.47 -17.16 1.54
N LYS A 119 -9.22 -15.86 1.76
CA LYS A 119 -10.14 -14.95 2.46
C LYS A 119 -10.87 -14.02 1.50
N THR A 120 -10.17 -13.57 0.47
CA THR A 120 -10.73 -12.73 -0.60
C THR A 120 -10.04 -13.08 -1.92
N PRO A 121 -10.77 -13.00 -3.07
CA PRO A 121 -10.18 -13.39 -4.36
C PRO A 121 -9.22 -12.36 -4.95
N TRP A 122 -9.23 -11.11 -4.49
CA TRP A 122 -8.48 -10.03 -5.13
C TRP A 122 -7.74 -9.15 -4.12
N ILE A 123 -6.54 -8.69 -4.50
CA ILE A 123 -5.86 -7.56 -3.89
C ILE A 123 -5.77 -6.44 -4.92
N THR A 124 -6.11 -5.21 -4.50
CA THR A 124 -6.24 -4.06 -5.38
C THR A 124 -5.41 -2.89 -4.87
N CYS A 125 -5.03 -2.01 -5.78
CA CYS A 125 -4.37 -0.74 -5.47
C CYS A 125 -4.58 0.25 -6.61
N GLU A 126 -4.06 1.47 -6.45
CA GLU A 126 -3.92 2.42 -7.55
C GLU A 126 -2.49 2.95 -7.63
N VAL A 127 -2.12 3.38 -8.83
CA VAL A 127 -0.83 4.00 -9.10
C VAL A 127 -1.07 5.29 -9.90
N ASN A 128 -0.35 6.35 -9.58
CA ASN A 128 -0.46 7.62 -10.28
C ASN A 128 0.07 7.50 -11.71
N LEU A 129 -0.72 7.97 -12.67
CA LEU A 129 -0.30 8.17 -14.05
C LEU A 129 0.07 9.64 -14.31
N ARG A 130 -0.62 10.56 -13.64
CA ARG A 130 -0.31 11.99 -13.58
C ARG A 130 -0.42 12.46 -12.14
N PRO A 131 0.66 12.90 -11.50
CA PRO A 131 2.05 12.85 -11.98
C PRO A 131 2.51 11.40 -12.18
N PRO A 132 3.42 11.14 -13.14
CA PRO A 132 3.80 9.77 -13.48
C PRO A 132 4.60 9.08 -12.38
N ASN A 133 4.37 7.78 -12.24
CA ASN A 133 5.11 6.92 -11.31
C ASN A 133 5.46 5.59 -12.01
N PRO A 134 6.34 5.64 -13.04
CA PRO A 134 6.63 4.45 -13.87
C PRO A 134 7.32 3.34 -13.09
N GLY A 135 8.10 3.68 -12.06
CA GLY A 135 8.75 2.68 -11.21
C GLY A 135 7.74 1.83 -10.45
N SER A 136 6.70 2.47 -9.91
CA SER A 136 5.63 1.78 -9.21
C SER A 136 4.82 0.89 -10.17
N LEU A 137 4.55 1.36 -11.39
CA LEU A 137 3.87 0.55 -12.41
C LEU A 137 4.65 -0.72 -12.73
N ARG A 138 5.97 -0.59 -12.95
CA ARG A 138 6.83 -1.76 -13.22
C ARG A 138 6.88 -2.72 -12.03
N PHE A 139 7.00 -2.18 -10.83
CA PHE A 139 7.04 -2.96 -9.60
C PHE A 139 5.77 -3.80 -9.43
N HIS A 140 4.60 -3.17 -9.55
CA HIS A 140 3.32 -3.88 -9.43
C HIS A 140 3.11 -4.88 -10.57
N GLY A 141 3.53 -4.55 -11.78
CA GLY A 141 3.47 -5.47 -12.92
C GLY A 141 4.27 -6.74 -12.67
N ARG A 142 5.46 -6.62 -12.08
CA ARG A 142 6.28 -7.80 -11.71
C ARG A 142 5.62 -8.67 -10.64
N LEU A 143 4.77 -8.08 -9.80
CA LEU A 143 4.02 -8.83 -8.77
C LEU A 143 2.73 -9.44 -9.30
N GLY A 144 2.43 -9.29 -10.59
CA GLY A 144 1.26 -9.90 -11.20
C GLY A 144 -0.01 -9.05 -11.18
N PHE A 145 0.09 -7.78 -10.83
CA PHE A 145 -1.05 -6.86 -10.92
C PHE A 145 -1.36 -6.51 -12.38
N GLU A 146 -2.64 -6.44 -12.70
CA GLU A 146 -3.15 -6.07 -14.03
C GLU A 146 -4.07 -4.85 -13.93
N GLU A 147 -4.09 -4.04 -14.99
CA GLU A 147 -4.95 -2.87 -15.05
C GLU A 147 -6.42 -3.27 -15.14
N ILE A 148 -7.26 -2.62 -14.31
CA ILE A 148 -8.71 -2.83 -14.31
C ILE A 148 -9.50 -1.56 -14.59
N GLY A 149 -8.86 -0.40 -14.69
CA GLY A 149 -9.51 0.86 -15.03
C GLY A 149 -8.65 2.05 -14.69
N ARG A 150 -9.17 3.23 -15.01
CA ARG A 150 -8.50 4.51 -14.78
C ARG A 150 -9.51 5.56 -14.35
N ARG A 151 -9.03 6.60 -13.67
CA ARG A 151 -9.83 7.75 -13.31
C ARG A 151 -8.99 9.02 -13.38
N SER A 152 -9.50 10.02 -14.09
CA SER A 152 -8.95 11.37 -14.08
C SER A 152 -9.72 12.23 -13.08
N TYR A 153 -9.06 13.17 -12.44
CA TYR A 153 -9.67 14.11 -11.50
C TYR A 153 -8.86 15.40 -11.47
N ALA A 154 -9.33 16.40 -10.69
CA ALA A 154 -8.69 17.73 -10.62
C ALA A 154 -8.54 18.36 -12.02
N ASP A 155 -9.64 18.41 -12.79
CA ASP A 155 -9.69 18.93 -14.17
C ASP A 155 -8.65 18.26 -15.08
N ASP A 156 -8.53 16.93 -15.00
CA ASP A 156 -7.59 16.10 -15.75
C ASP A 156 -6.11 16.35 -15.41
N MET A 157 -5.83 17.15 -14.39
CA MET A 157 -4.46 17.36 -13.92
C MET A 157 -3.88 16.12 -13.24
N LYS A 158 -4.76 15.24 -12.76
CA LYS A 158 -4.39 14.00 -12.09
C LYS A 158 -5.09 12.81 -12.72
N GLU A 159 -4.38 11.69 -12.78
CA GLU A 159 -4.93 10.44 -13.25
C GLU A 159 -4.31 9.28 -12.48
N VAL A 160 -5.14 8.30 -12.12
CA VAL A 160 -4.69 7.04 -11.52
C VAL A 160 -5.11 5.87 -12.38
N VAL A 161 -4.30 4.82 -12.37
CA VAL A 161 -4.67 3.50 -12.88
C VAL A 161 -4.98 2.59 -11.71
N TYR A 162 -6.09 1.84 -11.79
CA TYR A 162 -6.46 0.83 -10.81
C TYR A 162 -5.91 -0.51 -11.24
N LEU A 163 -5.34 -1.23 -10.29
CA LEU A 163 -4.69 -2.51 -10.51
C LEU A 163 -5.30 -3.57 -9.60
N ALA A 164 -5.38 -4.80 -10.09
CA ALA A 164 -5.84 -5.94 -9.30
C ALA A 164 -4.98 -7.16 -9.58
N ARG A 165 -4.74 -7.96 -8.53
CA ARG A 165 -4.09 -9.25 -8.62
C ARG A 165 -4.98 -10.30 -7.98
N GLN A 166 -5.17 -11.41 -8.67
CA GLN A 166 -5.94 -12.53 -8.14
C GLN A 166 -5.14 -13.22 -7.02
N LEU A 167 -5.83 -13.54 -5.94
CA LEU A 167 -5.29 -14.31 -4.82
C LEU A 167 -5.80 -15.75 -4.91
N THR A 168 -4.91 -16.70 -4.82
CA THR A 168 -5.27 -18.12 -4.90
C THR A 168 -5.05 -18.82 -3.57
#